data_d143ae78e886ff82f76279125c24de6e
#
_entry.id   d143ae78e886ff82f76279125c24de6e
#
_cell.length_a   1.000
_cell.length_b   1.000
_cell.length_c   1.000
_cell.angle_alpha   90.00
_cell.angle_beta   90.00
_cell.angle_gamma   90.00
#
_symmetry.space_group_name_H-M   'P 1'
#
loop_
_entity.id
_entity.type
_entity.pdbx_description
1 polymer ?
#
loop_
_entity_poly.entity_id
_entity_poly.type
_entity_poly.pdbx_seq_one_letter_code
_entity_poly.pdbx_strand_id
1 'polypeptide(L)'
;MNVNDFLSALGAEFFTGVPDSKLRPLVDHLMDTYGAHSPAHVIAVNEGSAAALAAGYHLATGKTPLVYLQNSGLGNIVNPLLSLLHEEVYGIPCIFVIGWRGEPDLHDEPQHLVQGRLSVPLLATMGVQTFVLMRKTAMAEVAAWREEIR
;
A
#
# COMPACT_ATOMS: atom_id res chain seq x y z
N MET A 1 12.86 -9.75 7.05
CA MET A 1 11.39 -9.95 6.90
C MET A 1 11.18 -10.88 5.72
N ASN A 2 10.41 -11.94 5.86
CA ASN A 2 10.00 -12.83 4.77
C ASN A 2 8.72 -12.26 4.15
N VAL A 3 8.65 -12.20 2.82
CA VAL A 3 7.50 -11.61 2.10
C VAL A 3 6.23 -12.45 2.28
N ASN A 4 6.35 -13.78 2.27
CA ASN A 4 5.20 -14.66 2.49
C ASN A 4 4.57 -14.45 3.88
N ASP A 5 5.40 -14.36 4.92
CA ASP A 5 4.93 -14.12 6.29
C ASP A 5 4.25 -12.75 6.40
N PHE A 6 4.80 -11.75 5.71
CA PHE A 6 4.23 -10.39 5.65
C PHE A 6 2.86 -10.37 4.95
N LEU A 7 2.75 -10.98 3.78
CA LEU A 7 1.48 -11.06 3.05
C LEU A 7 0.43 -11.88 3.83
N SER A 8 0.86 -12.95 4.48
CA SER A 8 -0.02 -13.76 5.34
C SER A 8 -0.53 -12.95 6.54
N ALA A 9 0.32 -12.12 7.17
CA ALA A 9 -0.10 -11.25 8.27
C ALA A 9 -1.11 -10.20 7.83
N LEU A 10 -1.01 -9.70 6.59
CA LEU A 10 -1.97 -8.73 6.03
C LEU A 10 -3.28 -9.38 5.55
N GLY A 11 -3.26 -10.65 5.17
CA GLY A 11 -4.44 -11.40 4.73
C GLY A 11 -5.03 -10.93 3.40
N ALA A 12 -4.23 -10.33 2.52
CA ALA A 12 -4.67 -9.88 1.20
C ALA A 12 -4.49 -10.99 0.15
N GLU A 13 -5.44 -11.10 -0.78
CA GLU A 13 -5.43 -12.09 -1.87
C GLU A 13 -5.40 -11.45 -3.26
N PHE A 14 -5.55 -10.14 -3.34
CA PHE A 14 -5.41 -9.36 -4.58
C PHE A 14 -4.42 -8.22 -4.38
N PHE A 15 -3.53 -8.08 -5.34
CA PHE A 15 -2.43 -7.14 -5.31
C PHE A 15 -2.44 -6.28 -6.56
N THR A 16 -2.31 -4.99 -6.41
CA THR A 16 -2.15 -4.06 -7.53
C THR A 16 -1.28 -2.89 -7.12
N GLY A 17 -0.69 -2.20 -8.07
CA GLY A 17 0.13 -1.04 -7.74
C GLY A 17 1.09 -0.63 -8.84
N VAL A 18 1.95 0.31 -8.48
CA VAL A 18 3.06 0.78 -9.32
C VAL A 18 4.36 0.35 -8.68
N PRO A 19 5.22 -0.41 -9.38
CA PRO A 19 6.48 -0.91 -8.83
C PRO A 19 7.40 0.20 -8.32
N ASP A 20 8.02 -0.03 -7.17
CA ASP A 20 9.02 0.84 -6.56
C ASP A 20 10.24 0.04 -6.08
N SER A 21 11.42 0.65 -6.16
CA SER A 21 12.69 0.01 -5.80
C SER A 21 12.80 -0.36 -4.31
N LYS A 22 12.20 0.42 -3.40
CA LYS A 22 12.15 0.08 -1.96
C LYS A 22 11.25 -1.13 -1.69
N LEU A 23 10.25 -1.36 -2.54
CA LEU A 23 9.34 -2.50 -2.46
C LEU A 23 9.74 -3.67 -3.36
N ARG A 24 10.95 -3.62 -3.93
CA ARG A 24 11.44 -4.65 -4.86
C ARG A 24 11.23 -6.09 -4.37
N PRO A 25 11.56 -6.46 -3.12
CA PRO A 25 11.34 -7.84 -2.67
C PRO A 25 9.86 -8.27 -2.71
N LEU A 26 8.93 -7.35 -2.43
CA LEU A 26 7.49 -7.61 -2.54
C LEU A 26 7.08 -7.76 -4.01
N VAL A 27 7.49 -6.82 -4.86
CA VAL A 27 7.12 -6.81 -6.28
C VAL A 27 7.70 -8.02 -7.01
N ASP A 28 8.99 -8.35 -6.79
CA ASP A 28 9.62 -9.54 -7.37
C ASP A 28 8.85 -10.81 -6.95
N HIS A 29 8.50 -10.95 -5.68
CA HIS A 29 7.71 -12.08 -5.19
C HIS A 29 6.33 -12.18 -5.86
N LEU A 30 5.61 -11.07 -6.01
CA LEU A 30 4.31 -11.05 -6.68
C LEU A 30 4.42 -11.39 -8.17
N MET A 31 5.46 -10.88 -8.83
CA MET A 31 5.77 -11.18 -10.23
C MET A 31 6.09 -12.65 -10.45
N ASP A 32 6.92 -13.24 -9.58
CA ASP A 32 7.32 -14.65 -9.67
C ASP A 32 6.15 -15.60 -9.37
N THR A 33 5.25 -15.19 -8.46
CA THR A 33 4.13 -16.03 -8.03
C THR A 33 2.91 -15.92 -8.95
N TYR A 34 2.58 -14.71 -9.39
CA TYR A 34 1.31 -14.42 -10.07
C TYR A 34 1.47 -13.83 -11.47
N GLY A 35 2.67 -13.32 -11.82
CA GLY A 35 2.89 -12.56 -13.06
C GLY A 35 2.39 -11.12 -12.97
N ALA A 36 2.49 -10.38 -14.09
CA ALA A 36 2.13 -8.95 -14.16
C ALA A 36 0.62 -8.70 -14.33
N HIS A 37 -0.11 -9.66 -14.89
CA HIS A 37 -1.54 -9.59 -15.19
C HIS A 37 -2.20 -10.94 -14.95
N SER A 38 -2.81 -11.09 -13.79
CA SER A 38 -3.54 -12.29 -13.40
C SER A 38 -4.76 -11.90 -12.55
N PRO A 39 -5.67 -12.83 -12.23
CA PRO A 39 -6.77 -12.56 -11.30
C PRO A 39 -6.32 -12.15 -9.89
N ALA A 40 -5.08 -12.44 -9.52
CA ALA A 40 -4.54 -12.11 -8.18
C ALA A 40 -3.59 -10.90 -8.19
N HIS A 41 -2.99 -10.55 -9.34
CA HIS A 41 -2.01 -9.46 -9.41
C HIS A 41 -2.10 -8.68 -10.72
N VAL A 42 -2.21 -7.35 -10.63
CA VAL A 42 -2.24 -6.44 -11.77
C VAL A 42 -1.31 -5.26 -11.53
N ILE A 43 -0.30 -5.07 -12.39
CA ILE A 43 0.47 -3.82 -12.42
C ILE A 43 -0.40 -2.74 -13.05
N ALA A 44 -0.64 -1.66 -12.31
CA ALA A 44 -1.47 -0.55 -12.76
C ALA A 44 -0.65 0.51 -13.53
N VAL A 45 -1.30 1.27 -14.37
CA VAL A 45 -0.67 2.36 -15.14
C VAL A 45 -0.33 3.57 -14.28
N ASN A 46 -1.02 3.76 -13.16
CA ASN A 46 -0.73 4.73 -12.11
C ASN A 46 -1.42 4.34 -10.80
N GLU A 47 -1.11 5.04 -9.71
CA GLU A 47 -1.60 4.72 -8.37
C GLU A 47 -3.11 4.96 -8.21
N GLY A 48 -3.67 5.96 -8.89
CA GLY A 48 -5.12 6.19 -8.90
C GLY A 48 -5.88 5.04 -9.56
N SER A 49 -5.36 4.51 -10.67
CA SER A 49 -5.90 3.30 -11.31
C SER A 49 -5.76 2.08 -10.42
N ALA A 50 -4.66 1.95 -9.67
CA ALA A 50 -4.49 0.87 -8.70
C ALA A 50 -5.56 0.93 -7.60
N ALA A 51 -5.82 2.12 -7.04
CA ALA A 51 -6.88 2.31 -6.05
C ALA A 51 -8.27 1.95 -6.60
N ALA A 52 -8.56 2.29 -7.86
CA ALA A 52 -9.82 1.94 -8.53
C ALA A 52 -9.95 0.42 -8.77
N LEU A 53 -8.87 -0.26 -9.20
CA LEU A 53 -8.84 -1.72 -9.34
C LEU A 53 -9.08 -2.41 -7.98
N ALA A 54 -8.44 -1.92 -6.93
CA ALA A 54 -8.62 -2.40 -5.56
C ALA A 54 -10.08 -2.25 -5.11
N ALA A 55 -10.68 -1.09 -5.33
CA ALA A 55 -12.10 -0.86 -5.02
C ALA A 55 -13.01 -1.84 -5.78
N GLY A 56 -12.79 -2.02 -7.08
CA GLY A 56 -13.55 -2.98 -7.91
C GLY A 56 -13.43 -4.41 -7.40
N TYR A 57 -12.22 -4.84 -7.00
CA TYR A 57 -12.01 -6.16 -6.41
C TYR A 57 -12.81 -6.34 -5.12
N HIS A 58 -12.74 -5.35 -4.21
CA HIS A 58 -13.52 -5.41 -2.96
C HIS A 58 -15.02 -5.50 -3.24
N LEU A 59 -15.55 -4.65 -4.10
CA LEU A 59 -16.97 -4.64 -4.44
C LEU A 59 -17.45 -5.96 -5.05
N ALA A 60 -16.59 -6.64 -5.79
CA ALA A 60 -16.91 -7.92 -6.42
C ALA A 60 -16.80 -9.12 -5.44
N THR A 61 -15.94 -9.05 -4.42
CA THR A 61 -15.55 -10.22 -3.61
C THR A 61 -15.81 -10.07 -2.12
N GLY A 62 -15.96 -8.85 -1.61
CA GLY A 62 -16.00 -8.52 -0.19
C GLY A 62 -14.63 -8.64 0.51
N LYS A 63 -13.55 -8.98 -0.21
CA LYS A 63 -12.21 -9.16 0.36
C LYS A 63 -11.41 -7.86 0.35
N THR A 64 -10.44 -7.73 1.26
CA THR A 64 -9.56 -6.56 1.36
C THR A 64 -8.38 -6.69 0.39
N PRO A 65 -8.25 -5.79 -0.60
CA PRO A 65 -7.12 -5.74 -1.53
C PRO A 65 -5.90 -5.05 -0.92
N LEU A 66 -4.74 -5.25 -1.56
CA LEU A 66 -3.50 -4.55 -1.26
C LEU A 66 -3.03 -3.73 -2.46
N VAL A 67 -2.76 -2.45 -2.24
CA VAL A 67 -2.15 -1.54 -3.21
C VAL A 67 -0.73 -1.23 -2.76
N TYR A 68 0.25 -1.44 -3.65
CA TYR A 68 1.65 -1.07 -3.40
C TYR A 68 2.07 0.11 -4.28
N LEU A 69 2.82 1.06 -3.71
CA LEU A 69 3.26 2.27 -4.40
C LEU A 69 4.48 2.90 -3.71
N GLN A 70 5.18 3.78 -4.42
CA GLN A 70 6.13 4.71 -3.81
C GLN A 70 5.37 5.89 -3.19
N ASN A 71 5.89 6.47 -2.13
CA ASN A 71 5.26 7.64 -1.50
C ASN A 71 5.13 8.87 -2.44
N SER A 72 5.89 8.96 -3.52
CA SER A 72 5.67 9.97 -4.56
C SER A 72 4.32 9.82 -5.27
N GLY A 73 3.77 8.62 -5.29
CA GLY A 73 2.44 8.31 -5.84
C GLY A 73 1.27 8.70 -4.95
N LEU A 74 1.53 9.15 -3.70
CA LEU A 74 0.46 9.58 -2.78
C LEU A 74 -0.43 10.67 -3.40
N GLY A 75 0.13 11.60 -4.15
CA GLY A 75 -0.64 12.63 -4.85
C GLY A 75 -1.71 12.06 -5.80
N ASN A 76 -1.43 10.94 -6.45
CA ASN A 76 -2.35 10.28 -7.39
C ASN A 76 -3.48 9.52 -6.69
N ILE A 77 -3.33 9.19 -5.40
CA ILE A 77 -4.38 8.50 -4.64
C ILE A 77 -5.22 9.42 -3.76
N VAL A 78 -4.88 10.71 -3.62
CA VAL A 78 -5.66 11.64 -2.79
C VAL A 78 -7.14 11.63 -3.18
N ASN A 79 -7.46 11.84 -4.45
CA ASN A 79 -8.84 11.85 -4.89
C ASN A 79 -9.53 10.49 -4.75
N PRO A 80 -9.02 9.36 -5.27
CA PRO A 80 -9.70 8.08 -5.09
C PRO A 80 -9.78 7.64 -3.62
N LEU A 81 -8.83 8.02 -2.77
CA LEU A 81 -8.91 7.74 -1.35
C LEU A 81 -10.07 8.51 -0.70
N LEU A 82 -10.14 9.82 -0.90
CA LEU A 82 -11.13 10.70 -0.25
C LEU A 82 -12.53 10.62 -0.88
N SER A 83 -12.63 10.29 -2.18
CA SER A 83 -13.91 10.31 -2.91
C SER A 83 -14.46 8.92 -3.25
N LEU A 84 -13.70 7.85 -2.99
CA LEU A 84 -14.11 6.47 -3.27
C LEU A 84 -13.90 5.55 -2.06
N LEU A 85 -12.69 5.51 -1.48
CA LEU A 85 -12.37 4.53 -0.43
C LEU A 85 -12.80 4.96 0.97
N HIS A 86 -12.83 6.28 1.26
CA HIS A 86 -13.06 6.85 2.58
C HIS A 86 -14.35 6.32 3.24
N GLU A 87 -14.31 6.12 4.55
CA GLU A 87 -15.44 5.58 5.32
C GLU A 87 -16.72 6.43 5.24
N GLU A 88 -16.57 7.76 5.15
CA GLU A 88 -17.69 8.70 4.97
C GLU A 88 -18.29 8.68 3.55
N VAL A 89 -17.72 7.93 2.61
CA VAL A 89 -18.19 7.84 1.22
C VAL A 89 -18.72 6.44 0.93
N TYR A 90 -17.85 5.48 0.55
CA TYR A 90 -18.27 4.10 0.29
C TYR A 90 -17.69 3.11 1.32
N GLY A 91 -16.75 3.53 2.16
CA GLY A 91 -16.14 2.71 3.20
C GLY A 91 -15.45 1.45 2.65
N ILE A 92 -14.74 1.58 1.53
CA ILE A 92 -14.08 0.43 0.88
C ILE A 92 -12.72 0.20 1.55
N PRO A 93 -12.52 -0.91 2.29
CA PRO A 93 -11.25 -1.21 2.92
C PRO A 93 -10.16 -1.50 1.88
N CYS A 94 -8.99 -0.94 2.09
CA CYS A 94 -7.83 -1.15 1.24
C CYS A 94 -6.54 -1.05 2.06
N ILE A 95 -5.62 -1.98 1.89
CA ILE A 95 -4.29 -1.92 2.51
C ILE A 95 -3.33 -1.25 1.53
N PHE A 96 -2.65 -0.20 1.95
CA PHE A 96 -1.59 0.44 1.19
C PHE A 96 -0.22 0.05 1.74
N VAL A 97 0.64 -0.51 0.89
CA VAL A 97 2.06 -0.75 1.20
C VAL A 97 2.89 0.29 0.47
N ILE A 98 3.45 1.21 1.23
CA ILE A 98 4.07 2.42 0.69
C ILE A 98 5.58 2.36 0.89
N GLY A 99 6.34 2.40 -0.21
CA GLY A 99 7.78 2.56 -0.19
C GLY A 99 8.13 4.00 0.23
N TRP A 100 8.65 4.17 1.45
CA TRP A 100 8.95 5.49 2.00
C TRP A 100 10.33 5.99 1.56
N ARG A 101 10.36 6.73 0.44
CA ARG A 101 11.55 7.45 -0.02
C ARG A 101 11.65 8.76 0.75
N GLY A 102 12.89 9.19 1.02
CA GLY A 102 13.16 10.42 1.78
C GLY A 102 12.68 10.35 3.23
N GLU A 103 12.66 9.14 3.82
CA GLU A 103 12.39 8.95 5.25
C GLU A 103 13.29 9.86 6.08
N PRO A 104 12.75 10.62 7.06
CA PRO A 104 13.56 11.49 7.93
C PRO A 104 14.71 10.72 8.57
N ASP A 105 15.85 11.40 8.73
CA ASP A 105 17.09 10.88 9.31
C ASP A 105 17.82 9.80 8.48
N LEU A 106 17.29 9.44 7.30
CA LEU A 106 17.97 8.58 6.34
C LEU A 106 18.43 9.36 5.12
N HIS A 107 19.60 9.01 4.59
CA HIS A 107 20.10 9.60 3.35
C HIS A 107 19.29 9.08 2.16
N ASP A 108 18.76 10.01 1.35
CA ASP A 108 18.08 9.71 0.10
C ASP A 108 18.32 10.88 -0.90
N GLU A 109 17.89 10.71 -2.14
CA GLU A 109 18.07 11.71 -3.19
C GLU A 109 17.25 12.98 -2.90
N PRO A 110 17.74 14.19 -3.26
CA PRO A 110 17.11 15.47 -2.93
C PRO A 110 15.64 15.57 -3.29
N GLN A 111 15.21 14.98 -4.43
CA GLN A 111 13.82 15.00 -4.89
C GLN A 111 12.87 14.22 -3.97
N HIS A 112 13.38 13.34 -3.10
CA HIS A 112 12.57 12.56 -2.18
C HIS A 112 12.39 13.22 -0.81
N LEU A 113 13.24 14.18 -0.43
CA LEU A 113 13.29 14.72 0.94
C LEU A 113 11.99 15.40 1.38
N VAL A 114 11.40 16.22 0.51
CA VAL A 114 10.13 16.91 0.83
C VAL A 114 9.00 15.89 0.93
N GLN A 115 8.89 15.01 -0.06
CA GLN A 115 7.89 13.95 -0.09
C GLN A 115 7.99 13.04 1.14
N GLY A 116 9.21 12.68 1.55
CA GLY A 116 9.46 11.84 2.72
C GLY A 116 8.90 12.45 4.00
N ARG A 117 9.18 13.75 4.24
CA ARG A 117 8.66 14.45 5.43
C ARG A 117 7.14 14.61 5.42
N LEU A 118 6.51 14.72 4.25
CA LEU A 118 5.07 14.95 4.12
C LEU A 118 4.25 13.65 4.08
N SER A 119 4.85 12.49 3.86
CA SER A 119 4.12 11.23 3.65
C SER A 119 3.19 10.88 4.82
N VAL A 120 3.73 10.76 6.03
CA VAL A 120 2.94 10.40 7.22
C VAL A 120 1.93 11.51 7.60
N PRO A 121 2.31 12.81 7.65
CA PRO A 121 1.34 13.88 7.88
C PRO A 121 0.21 13.93 6.85
N LEU A 122 0.50 13.69 5.57
CA LEU A 122 -0.52 13.66 4.53
C LEU A 122 -1.52 12.51 4.75
N LEU A 123 -1.03 11.31 5.02
CA LEU A 123 -1.87 10.15 5.32
C LEU A 123 -2.76 10.41 6.55
N ALA A 124 -2.18 10.97 7.62
CA ALA A 124 -2.94 11.35 8.82
C ALA A 124 -4.04 12.39 8.52
N THR A 125 -3.75 13.39 7.69
CA THR A 125 -4.74 14.42 7.27
C THR A 125 -5.89 13.80 6.48
N MET A 126 -5.64 12.71 5.75
CA MET A 126 -6.66 11.96 4.99
C MET A 126 -7.37 10.88 5.84
N GLY A 127 -7.16 10.84 7.15
CA GLY A 127 -7.78 9.85 8.03
C GLY A 127 -7.21 8.43 7.90
N VAL A 128 -6.07 8.25 7.21
CA VAL A 128 -5.47 6.93 7.00
C VAL A 128 -4.67 6.51 8.22
N GLN A 129 -5.03 5.40 8.82
CA GLN A 129 -4.24 4.79 9.89
C GLN A 129 -2.94 4.21 9.31
N THR A 130 -1.80 4.56 9.92
CA THR A 130 -0.49 4.18 9.42
C THR A 130 0.29 3.33 10.41
N PHE A 131 0.99 2.33 9.89
CA PHE A 131 1.95 1.52 10.64
C PHE A 131 3.31 1.57 9.95
N VAL A 132 4.33 2.09 10.64
CA VAL A 132 5.68 2.20 10.09
C VAL A 132 6.44 0.90 10.33
N LEU A 133 6.75 0.20 9.24
CA LEU A 133 7.56 -1.02 9.28
C LEU A 133 9.03 -0.69 9.48
N MET A 134 9.58 -1.11 10.60
CA MET A 134 11.00 -1.00 10.91
C MET A 134 11.71 -2.33 10.64
N ARG A 135 13.05 -2.29 10.48
CA ARG A 135 13.84 -3.49 10.22
C ARG A 135 13.65 -4.62 11.27
N LYS A 136 13.28 -4.26 12.49
CA LYS A 136 13.09 -5.19 13.62
C LYS A 136 11.62 -5.49 13.90
N THR A 137 10.67 -4.95 13.13
CA THR A 137 9.23 -5.20 13.34
C THR A 137 8.93 -6.70 13.20
N ALA A 138 8.31 -7.27 14.22
CA ALA A 138 7.86 -8.66 14.19
C ALA A 138 6.56 -8.80 13.39
N MET A 139 6.38 -9.91 12.70
CA MET A 139 5.14 -10.14 11.92
C MET A 139 3.90 -10.23 12.81
N ALA A 140 4.04 -10.64 14.06
CA ALA A 140 2.96 -10.60 15.04
C ALA A 140 2.44 -9.18 15.32
N GLU A 141 3.31 -8.15 15.29
CA GLU A 141 2.91 -6.74 15.43
C GLU A 141 2.10 -6.27 14.22
N VAL A 142 2.49 -6.69 13.01
CA VAL A 142 1.75 -6.41 11.78
C VAL A 142 0.36 -7.04 11.81
N ALA A 143 0.28 -8.30 12.22
CA ALA A 143 -0.98 -9.03 12.33
C ALA A 143 -1.90 -8.40 13.41
N ALA A 144 -1.36 -8.02 14.56
CA ALA A 144 -2.11 -7.36 15.62
C ALA A 144 -2.66 -6.01 15.14
N TRP A 145 -1.82 -5.16 14.54
CA TRP A 145 -2.28 -3.90 13.94
C TRP A 145 -3.38 -4.12 12.89
N ARG A 146 -3.24 -5.16 12.04
CA ARG A 146 -4.26 -5.48 11.03
C ARG A 146 -5.61 -5.84 11.64
N GLU A 147 -5.63 -6.52 12.78
CA GLU A 147 -6.87 -6.84 13.50
C GLU A 147 -7.52 -5.60 14.15
N GLU A 148 -6.72 -4.64 14.63
CA GLU A 148 -7.21 -3.41 15.26
C GLU A 148 -7.92 -2.47 14.26
N ILE A 149 -7.54 -2.51 12.98
CA ILE A 149 -8.10 -1.63 11.93
C ILE A 149 -9.22 -2.28 11.09
N ARG A 150 -9.73 -3.42 11.52
CA ARG A 150 -10.86 -4.12 10.87
C ARG A 150 -12.20 -3.47 11.15
#